data_610ef29538e07488d9870429d1e64b9e
#
_entry.id   610ef29538e07488d9870429d1e64b9e
#
_cell.length_a   1.000
_cell.length_b   1.000
_cell.length_c   1.000
_cell.angle_alpha   90.00
_cell.angle_beta   90.00
_cell.angle_gamma   90.00
#
_symmetry.space_group_name_H-M   'P 1'
#
loop_
_entity.id
_entity.type
_entity.pdbx_description
1 polymer ?
#
loop_
_entity_poly.entity_id
_entity_poly.type
_entity_poly.pdbx_seq_one_letter_code
_entity_poly.pdbx_strand_id
1 'polypeptide(L)'
;MASVSVSKGEGHNGDVRRSSESPDKLLERPEANVNTMAELMQAARKRYGSKKNIAWRDVIREHTEEKVVSKKIGDEEVQETKKWTYFELSPYKYITLEEFFTMVDQFASGMAQLDLDFRTHFNIFASTAVNWQVVAQSCFRQGITFCTAYDTLGPEGLHVSLEEPEVQGLFTNAAQLPVVEKVVDSTPLLRVIIYDGEADEKILQSIQQKLQGRSNAALIHFDEVMKLGRQTKTEPAKVSGKDVACIMYT
;
A
#
# COMPACT_ATOMS: atom_id res chain seq x y z
N MET A 1 -5.76 11.01 -24.79
CA MET A 1 -4.96 10.15 -25.68
C MET A 1 -5.88 9.54 -26.73
N ALA A 2 -5.52 9.62 -27.99
CA ALA A 2 -6.25 8.94 -29.04
C ALA A 2 -5.81 7.48 -29.11
N SER A 3 -6.74 6.56 -29.38
CA SER A 3 -6.44 5.16 -29.64
C SER A 3 -6.83 4.81 -31.08
N VAL A 4 -6.10 3.87 -31.68
CA VAL A 4 -6.38 3.36 -33.03
C VAL A 4 -6.80 1.89 -32.95
N SER A 5 -7.69 1.47 -33.86
CA SER A 5 -8.01 0.06 -34.03
C SER A 5 -6.87 -0.63 -34.76
N VAL A 6 -6.34 -1.71 -34.19
CA VAL A 6 -5.24 -2.51 -34.76
C VAL A 6 -5.70 -3.86 -35.27
N SER A 7 -6.84 -4.35 -34.82
CA SER A 7 -7.56 -5.46 -35.44
C SER A 7 -9.06 -5.36 -35.18
N LYS A 8 -9.85 -5.91 -36.06
CA LYS A 8 -11.31 -5.98 -35.90
C LYS A 8 -11.69 -7.02 -34.85
N GLY A 9 -12.68 -6.68 -34.05
CA GLY A 9 -13.32 -7.64 -33.16
C GLY A 9 -14.16 -8.66 -33.92
N GLU A 10 -14.40 -9.83 -33.31
CA GLU A 10 -15.24 -10.89 -33.83
C GLU A 10 -16.44 -11.13 -32.91
N GLY A 11 -17.61 -11.36 -33.53
CA GLY A 11 -18.84 -11.61 -32.78
C GLY A 11 -19.28 -10.42 -31.94
N HIS A 12 -19.38 -10.60 -30.61
CA HIS A 12 -19.75 -9.56 -29.66
C HIS A 12 -18.56 -8.76 -29.11
N ASN A 13 -17.34 -9.08 -29.53
CA ASN A 13 -16.13 -8.40 -29.07
C ASN A 13 -15.89 -7.13 -29.90
N GLY A 14 -15.56 -6.04 -29.24
CA GLY A 14 -15.12 -4.81 -29.88
C GLY A 14 -13.72 -4.94 -30.51
N ASP A 15 -13.33 -3.93 -31.31
CA ASP A 15 -12.00 -3.87 -31.92
C ASP A 15 -10.90 -3.86 -30.87
N VAL A 16 -9.78 -4.54 -31.16
CA VAL A 16 -8.54 -4.39 -30.38
C VAL A 16 -7.96 -3.01 -30.68
N ARG A 17 -7.73 -2.23 -29.64
CA ARG A 17 -7.25 -0.86 -29.76
C ARG A 17 -5.89 -0.70 -29.05
N ARG A 18 -5.03 0.12 -29.62
CA ARG A 18 -3.74 0.52 -29.03
C ARG A 18 -3.61 2.04 -28.97
N SER A 19 -2.64 2.52 -28.20
CA SER A 19 -2.27 3.93 -28.24
C SER A 19 -1.87 4.35 -29.64
N SER A 20 -2.33 5.53 -30.08
CA SER A 20 -1.89 6.12 -31.36
C SER A 20 -0.38 6.39 -31.42
N GLU A 21 0.29 6.48 -30.26
CA GLU A 21 1.73 6.67 -30.17
C GLU A 21 2.53 5.37 -30.33
N SER A 22 1.86 4.20 -30.20
CA SER A 22 2.48 2.87 -30.38
C SER A 22 1.47 1.89 -30.98
N PRO A 23 1.05 2.07 -32.24
CA PRO A 23 0.05 1.22 -32.86
C PRO A 23 0.57 -0.18 -33.20
N ASP A 24 1.85 -0.31 -33.56
CA ASP A 24 2.42 -1.54 -34.09
C ASP A 24 2.87 -2.53 -33.03
N LYS A 25 3.17 -2.06 -31.80
CA LYS A 25 3.61 -2.90 -30.69
C LYS A 25 3.11 -2.41 -29.35
N LEU A 26 3.07 -3.30 -28.34
CA LEU A 26 2.85 -2.91 -26.96
C LEU A 26 4.08 -2.17 -26.41
N LEU A 27 3.82 -1.14 -25.62
CA LEU A 27 4.87 -0.48 -24.85
C LEU A 27 5.19 -1.36 -23.64
N GLU A 28 6.42 -1.88 -23.59
CA GLU A 28 6.88 -2.72 -22.49
C GLU A 28 7.44 -1.90 -21.33
N ARG A 29 7.84 -0.66 -21.62
CA ARG A 29 8.43 0.27 -20.65
C ARG A 29 8.14 1.72 -21.03
N PRO A 30 8.07 2.64 -20.07
CA PRO A 30 7.75 4.04 -20.36
C PRO A 30 8.90 4.75 -21.09
N GLU A 31 10.16 4.39 -20.81
CA GLU A 31 11.38 4.93 -21.42
C GLU A 31 12.42 3.80 -21.60
N ALA A 32 13.30 3.92 -22.56
CA ALA A 32 14.25 2.86 -22.94
C ALA A 32 15.15 2.38 -21.78
N ASN A 33 15.45 3.28 -20.84
CA ASN A 33 16.34 3.03 -19.69
C ASN A 33 15.57 2.86 -18.36
N VAL A 34 14.23 2.70 -18.41
CA VAL A 34 13.38 2.46 -17.23
C VAL A 34 12.84 1.03 -17.30
N ASN A 35 13.41 0.12 -16.50
CA ASN A 35 13.11 -1.31 -16.53
C ASN A 35 12.39 -1.79 -15.26
N THR A 36 12.41 -0.99 -14.20
CA THR A 36 11.86 -1.34 -12.89
C THR A 36 11.04 -0.20 -12.31
N MET A 37 10.19 -0.50 -11.33
CA MET A 37 9.44 0.52 -10.60
C MET A 37 10.38 1.48 -9.83
N ALA A 38 11.48 0.97 -9.29
CA ALA A 38 12.48 1.81 -8.63
C ALA A 38 13.13 2.82 -9.61
N GLU A 39 13.47 2.39 -10.81
CA GLU A 39 14.02 3.27 -11.86
C GLU A 39 12.98 4.31 -12.34
N LEU A 40 11.71 3.91 -12.46
CA LEU A 40 10.62 4.84 -12.80
C LEU A 40 10.51 5.96 -11.76
N MET A 41 10.58 5.60 -10.48
CA MET A 41 10.52 6.56 -9.38
C MET A 41 11.70 7.52 -9.40
N GLN A 42 12.92 7.03 -9.66
CA GLN A 42 14.11 7.89 -9.81
C GLN A 42 14.01 8.84 -11.02
N ALA A 43 13.48 8.36 -12.13
CA ALA A 43 13.24 9.19 -13.31
C ALA A 43 12.20 10.30 -13.01
N ALA A 44 11.12 9.96 -12.29
CA ALA A 44 10.12 10.94 -11.86
C ALA A 44 10.72 11.98 -10.90
N ARG A 45 11.50 11.56 -9.90
CA ARG A 45 12.21 12.44 -8.96
C ARG A 45 13.11 13.42 -9.70
N LYS A 46 13.94 12.93 -10.62
CA LYS A 46 14.84 13.75 -11.41
C LYS A 46 14.09 14.79 -12.26
N ARG A 47 12.94 14.43 -12.82
CA ARG A 47 12.18 15.30 -13.74
C ARG A 47 11.27 16.30 -13.02
N TYR A 48 10.70 15.90 -11.89
CA TYR A 48 9.61 16.63 -11.22
C TYR A 48 9.84 16.91 -9.74
N GLY A 49 11.05 16.68 -9.21
CA GLY A 49 11.36 16.73 -7.78
C GLY A 49 10.89 18.00 -7.06
N SER A 50 11.08 19.16 -7.68
CA SER A 50 10.67 20.46 -7.10
C SER A 50 9.16 20.74 -7.17
N LYS A 51 8.37 19.91 -7.85
CA LYS A 51 6.93 20.14 -8.00
C LYS A 51 6.15 19.58 -6.82
N LYS A 52 5.13 20.31 -6.38
CA LYS A 52 4.16 19.89 -5.35
C LYS A 52 3.16 18.90 -5.94
N ASN A 53 3.56 17.65 -6.07
CA ASN A 53 2.80 16.59 -6.74
C ASN A 53 2.11 15.62 -5.76
N ILE A 54 2.46 15.66 -4.49
CA ILE A 54 1.84 14.85 -3.45
C ILE A 54 0.92 15.73 -2.63
N ALA A 55 -0.33 15.36 -2.55
CA ALA A 55 -1.34 16.13 -1.85
C ALA A 55 -2.26 15.21 -1.02
N TRP A 56 -2.72 15.70 0.13
CA TRP A 56 -3.69 15.03 0.97
C TRP A 56 -4.58 16.04 1.70
N ARG A 57 -5.60 15.52 2.34
CA ARG A 57 -6.50 16.27 3.24
C ARG A 57 -6.67 15.47 4.53
N ASP A 58 -6.68 16.17 5.65
CA ASP A 58 -6.99 15.52 6.93
C ASP A 58 -8.51 15.48 7.14
N VAL A 59 -8.99 14.47 7.83
CA VAL A 59 -10.36 14.41 8.33
C VAL A 59 -10.46 15.30 9.56
N ILE A 60 -11.24 16.39 9.47
CA ILE A 60 -11.49 17.31 10.60
C ILE A 60 -12.60 16.74 11.48
N ARG A 61 -13.64 16.23 10.85
CA ARG A 61 -14.83 15.71 11.52
C ARG A 61 -15.53 14.65 10.68
N GLU A 62 -16.11 13.71 11.37
CA GLU A 62 -16.99 12.69 10.82
C GLU A 62 -18.44 13.05 11.12
N HIS A 63 -19.28 13.12 10.09
CA HIS A 63 -20.71 13.35 10.19
C HIS A 63 -21.45 12.07 9.81
N THR A 64 -22.41 11.68 10.64
CA THR A 64 -23.23 10.51 10.38
C THR A 64 -24.68 10.93 10.14
N GLU A 65 -25.30 10.39 9.10
CA GLU A 65 -26.69 10.60 8.75
C GLU A 65 -27.39 9.26 8.51
N GLU A 66 -28.58 9.09 9.08
CA GLU A 66 -29.41 7.92 8.81
C GLU A 66 -30.38 8.22 7.69
N LYS A 67 -30.39 7.36 6.66
CA LYS A 67 -31.31 7.47 5.50
C LYS A 67 -32.08 6.17 5.33
N VAL A 68 -33.38 6.29 5.17
CA VAL A 68 -34.21 5.16 4.78
C VAL A 68 -34.06 4.98 3.27
N VAL A 69 -33.60 3.80 2.86
CA VAL A 69 -33.46 3.40 1.46
C VAL A 69 -34.38 2.23 1.16
N SER A 70 -35.11 2.30 0.05
CA SER A 70 -35.93 1.19 -0.42
C SER A 70 -35.07 0.21 -1.21
N LYS A 71 -35.14 -1.08 -0.88
CA LYS A 71 -34.49 -2.18 -1.59
C LYS A 71 -35.53 -3.17 -2.07
N LYS A 72 -35.51 -3.51 -3.36
CA LYS A 72 -36.38 -4.53 -3.91
C LYS A 72 -35.77 -5.92 -3.69
N ILE A 73 -36.48 -6.79 -2.97
CA ILE A 73 -36.10 -8.19 -2.75
C ILE A 73 -37.21 -9.05 -3.36
N GLY A 74 -36.97 -9.61 -4.53
CA GLY A 74 -38.02 -10.25 -5.33
C GLY A 74 -39.06 -9.20 -5.81
N ASP A 75 -40.34 -9.43 -5.50
CA ASP A 75 -41.45 -8.52 -5.82
C ASP A 75 -41.82 -7.57 -4.65
N GLU A 76 -41.15 -7.69 -3.51
CA GLU A 76 -41.44 -6.85 -2.33
C GLU A 76 -40.43 -5.70 -2.20
N GLU A 77 -40.96 -4.51 -1.87
CA GLU A 77 -40.16 -3.33 -1.54
C GLU A 77 -39.93 -3.27 -0.01
N VAL A 78 -38.69 -3.48 0.42
CA VAL A 78 -38.30 -3.46 1.83
C VAL A 78 -37.57 -2.15 2.11
N GLN A 79 -37.98 -1.45 3.17
CA GLN A 79 -37.28 -0.27 3.66
C GLN A 79 -36.19 -0.66 4.64
N GLU A 80 -34.98 -0.20 4.41
CA GLU A 80 -33.81 -0.41 5.25
C GLU A 80 -33.24 0.95 5.66
N THR A 81 -33.00 1.14 6.97
CA THR A 81 -32.28 2.34 7.44
C THR A 81 -30.78 2.11 7.29
N LYS A 82 -30.14 2.91 6.45
CA LYS A 82 -28.68 2.89 6.27
C LYS A 82 -28.05 4.10 6.91
N LYS A 83 -26.96 3.84 7.62
CA LYS A 83 -26.10 4.85 8.20
C LYS A 83 -25.05 5.28 7.15
N TRP A 84 -25.06 6.58 6.81
CA TRP A 84 -24.09 7.18 5.90
C TRP A 84 -23.10 8.02 6.67
N THR A 85 -21.83 7.86 6.37
CA THR A 85 -20.76 8.64 6.97
C THR A 85 -20.19 9.61 5.94
N TYR A 86 -20.07 10.88 6.30
CA TYR A 86 -19.49 11.96 5.51
C TYR A 86 -18.32 12.56 6.26
N PHE A 87 -17.25 12.86 5.54
CA PHE A 87 -16.05 13.45 6.12
C PHE A 87 -15.96 14.94 5.82
N GLU A 88 -15.83 15.75 6.85
CA GLU A 88 -15.39 17.13 6.72
C GLU A 88 -13.86 17.13 6.62
N LEU A 89 -13.35 17.65 5.50
CA LEU A 89 -11.95 17.55 5.18
C LEU A 89 -11.26 18.93 5.22
N SER A 90 -10.00 18.96 5.67
CA SER A 90 -9.15 20.15 5.65
C SER A 90 -8.93 20.68 4.21
N PRO A 91 -8.45 21.92 4.01
CA PRO A 91 -7.81 22.30 2.77
C PRO A 91 -6.69 21.32 2.38
N TYR A 92 -6.36 21.25 1.09
CA TYR A 92 -5.24 20.42 0.62
C TYR A 92 -3.91 20.88 1.21
N LYS A 93 -3.17 19.93 1.73
CA LYS A 93 -1.75 20.05 2.07
C LYS A 93 -0.91 19.47 0.95
N TYR A 94 0.30 20.00 0.74
CA TYR A 94 1.16 19.60 -0.36
C TYR A 94 2.60 19.46 0.11
N ILE A 95 3.27 18.45 -0.41
CA ILE A 95 4.73 18.34 -0.40
C ILE A 95 5.26 18.19 -1.83
N THR A 96 6.51 18.53 -2.02
CA THR A 96 7.21 18.29 -3.27
C THR A 96 7.49 16.80 -3.46
N LEU A 97 7.71 16.40 -4.69
CA LEU A 97 8.11 15.03 -4.98
C LEU A 97 9.49 14.70 -4.37
N GLU A 98 10.38 15.68 -4.24
CA GLU A 98 11.69 15.52 -3.57
C GLU A 98 11.54 15.25 -2.06
N GLU A 99 10.66 15.99 -1.37
CA GLU A 99 10.33 15.74 0.04
C GLU A 99 9.73 14.35 0.23
N PHE A 100 8.81 13.96 -0.65
CA PHE A 100 8.22 12.62 -0.63
C PHE A 100 9.29 11.53 -0.81
N PHE A 101 10.19 11.64 -1.78
CA PHE A 101 11.25 10.65 -1.97
C PHE A 101 12.30 10.68 -0.86
N THR A 102 12.49 11.80 -0.18
CA THR A 102 13.29 11.84 1.03
C THR A 102 12.66 10.98 2.14
N MET A 103 11.33 11.02 2.30
CA MET A 103 10.62 10.13 3.21
C MET A 103 10.77 8.66 2.80
N VAL A 104 10.63 8.36 1.52
CA VAL A 104 10.84 7.00 0.98
C VAL A 104 12.26 6.48 1.28
N ASP A 105 13.29 7.30 1.05
CA ASP A 105 14.70 6.92 1.33
C ASP A 105 14.93 6.63 2.83
N GLN A 106 14.35 7.44 3.69
CA GLN A 106 14.44 7.26 5.15
C GLN A 106 13.69 6.01 5.59
N PHE A 107 12.43 5.83 5.15
CA PHE A 107 11.63 4.68 5.55
C PHE A 107 12.24 3.37 5.05
N ALA A 108 12.67 3.31 3.80
CA ALA A 108 13.34 2.16 3.22
C ALA A 108 14.63 1.79 3.98
N SER A 109 15.41 2.80 4.38
CA SER A 109 16.60 2.58 5.21
C SER A 109 16.24 2.05 6.60
N GLY A 110 15.13 2.52 7.19
CA GLY A 110 14.60 2.01 8.45
C GLY A 110 14.11 0.56 8.34
N MET A 111 13.42 0.20 7.25
CA MET A 111 13.01 -1.19 6.98
C MET A 111 14.23 -2.13 6.94
N ALA A 112 15.32 -1.70 6.31
CA ALA A 112 16.55 -2.49 6.25
C ALA A 112 17.18 -2.72 7.63
N GLN A 113 17.02 -1.77 8.60
CA GLN A 113 17.46 -1.99 10.00
C GLN A 113 16.60 -3.01 10.76
N LEU A 114 15.43 -3.34 10.23
CA LEU A 114 14.52 -4.37 10.73
C LEU A 114 14.68 -5.71 9.98
N ASP A 115 15.77 -5.88 9.24
CA ASP A 115 16.05 -7.03 8.36
C ASP A 115 14.95 -7.29 7.31
N LEU A 116 14.28 -6.24 6.87
CA LEU A 116 13.35 -6.28 5.74
C LEU A 116 14.12 -5.90 4.47
N ASP A 117 14.47 -6.89 3.66
CA ASP A 117 15.27 -6.76 2.44
C ASP A 117 14.59 -7.39 1.21
N PHE A 118 15.26 -7.44 0.07
CA PHE A 118 14.71 -7.96 -1.19
C PHE A 118 14.24 -9.43 -1.16
N ARG A 119 14.53 -10.18 -0.10
CA ARG A 119 14.04 -11.55 0.11
C ARG A 119 12.78 -11.59 0.96
N THR A 120 12.35 -10.44 1.44
CA THR A 120 11.18 -10.31 2.31
C THR A 120 9.92 -10.13 1.46
N HIS A 121 8.84 -10.79 1.85
CA HIS A 121 7.49 -10.43 1.43
C HIS A 121 6.84 -9.55 2.50
N PHE A 122 6.21 -8.49 2.05
CA PHE A 122 5.64 -7.45 2.91
C PHE A 122 4.15 -7.26 2.60
N ASN A 123 3.31 -7.01 3.58
CA ASN A 123 1.90 -6.71 3.35
C ASN A 123 1.59 -5.26 3.73
N ILE A 124 0.72 -4.62 2.95
CA ILE A 124 0.17 -3.29 3.26
C ILE A 124 -1.33 -3.46 3.48
N PHE A 125 -1.74 -3.49 4.75
CA PHE A 125 -3.11 -3.56 5.22
C PHE A 125 -3.50 -2.24 5.86
N ALA A 126 -3.73 -1.22 5.05
CA ALA A 126 -3.95 0.14 5.52
C ALA A 126 -4.81 0.94 4.53
N SER A 127 -5.51 1.93 5.03
CA SER A 127 -6.23 2.91 4.20
C SER A 127 -5.25 3.71 3.34
N THR A 128 -5.70 4.08 2.14
CA THR A 128 -4.88 4.88 1.21
C THR A 128 -4.52 6.23 1.81
N ALA A 129 -3.23 6.48 1.96
CA ALA A 129 -2.67 7.69 2.55
C ALA A 129 -1.28 8.00 1.98
N VAL A 130 -0.68 9.14 2.35
CA VAL A 130 0.71 9.45 1.98
C VAL A 130 1.66 8.39 2.51
N ASN A 131 1.50 7.97 3.79
CA ASN A 131 2.34 6.95 4.41
C ASN A 131 2.20 5.58 3.74
N TRP A 132 1.00 5.21 3.26
CA TRP A 132 0.80 4.03 2.42
C TRP A 132 1.71 4.07 1.17
N GLN A 133 1.74 5.23 0.49
CA GLN A 133 2.60 5.42 -0.69
C GLN A 133 4.10 5.42 -0.32
N VAL A 134 4.49 6.01 0.80
CA VAL A 134 5.87 5.95 1.29
C VAL A 134 6.30 4.51 1.48
N VAL A 135 5.48 3.67 2.12
CA VAL A 135 5.77 2.25 2.35
C VAL A 135 5.90 1.49 1.03
N ALA A 136 4.92 1.62 0.12
CA ALA A 136 4.95 0.94 -1.17
C ALA A 136 6.19 1.31 -2.01
N GLN A 137 6.53 2.60 -2.07
CA GLN A 137 7.72 3.07 -2.77
C GLN A 137 9.03 2.62 -2.11
N SER A 138 9.03 2.48 -0.78
CA SER A 138 10.15 1.94 -0.03
C SER A 138 10.38 0.46 -0.33
N CYS A 139 9.30 -0.31 -0.49
CA CYS A 139 9.37 -1.69 -0.95
C CYS A 139 10.03 -1.78 -2.35
N PHE A 140 9.59 -0.97 -3.31
CA PHE A 140 10.23 -0.92 -4.62
C PHE A 140 11.71 -0.57 -4.55
N ARG A 141 12.08 0.41 -3.71
CA ARG A 141 13.47 0.83 -3.53
C ARG A 141 14.35 -0.28 -2.95
N GLN A 142 13.83 -1.11 -2.06
CA GLN A 142 14.55 -2.22 -1.43
C GLN A 142 14.34 -3.56 -2.14
N GLY A 143 13.60 -3.58 -3.25
CA GLY A 143 13.30 -4.81 -3.98
C GLY A 143 12.45 -5.81 -3.18
N ILE A 144 11.70 -5.32 -2.21
CA ILE A 144 10.77 -6.10 -1.40
C ILE A 144 9.50 -6.34 -2.22
N THR A 145 9.09 -7.58 -2.36
CA THR A 145 7.78 -7.91 -2.94
C THR A 145 6.70 -7.58 -1.93
N PHE A 146 5.81 -6.62 -2.24
CA PHE A 146 4.69 -6.37 -1.34
C PHE A 146 3.38 -6.89 -1.90
N CYS A 147 2.48 -7.29 -1.01
CA CYS A 147 1.08 -7.57 -1.30
C CYS A 147 0.18 -6.54 -0.63
N THR A 148 -1.00 -6.34 -1.20
CA THR A 148 -1.98 -5.39 -0.66
C THR A 148 -3.19 -6.15 -0.11
N ALA A 149 -3.67 -5.72 1.05
CA ALA A 149 -4.93 -6.15 1.61
C ALA A 149 -5.81 -4.92 1.83
N TYR A 150 -7.09 -5.03 1.46
CA TYR A 150 -8.05 -3.96 1.73
C TYR A 150 -8.23 -3.77 3.24
N ASP A 151 -8.25 -2.54 3.70
CA ASP A 151 -8.48 -2.18 5.11
C ASP A 151 -9.86 -2.60 5.66
N THR A 152 -10.76 -3.01 4.77
CA THR A 152 -12.07 -3.57 5.09
C THR A 152 -12.09 -5.09 5.21
N LEU A 153 -10.97 -5.77 4.97
CA LEU A 153 -10.88 -7.23 5.13
C LEU A 153 -11.00 -7.62 6.61
N GLY A 154 -11.79 -8.66 6.85
CA GLY A 154 -11.83 -9.31 8.15
C GLY A 154 -10.57 -10.17 8.41
N PRO A 155 -10.50 -10.77 9.62
CA PRO A 155 -9.34 -11.57 10.01
C PRO A 155 -9.02 -12.73 9.04
N GLU A 156 -10.04 -13.39 8.50
CA GLU A 156 -9.85 -14.52 7.56
C GLU A 156 -9.18 -14.07 6.27
N GLY A 157 -9.65 -12.98 5.66
CA GLY A 157 -9.04 -12.45 4.43
C GLY A 157 -7.63 -11.91 4.67
N LEU A 158 -7.40 -11.25 5.80
CA LEU A 158 -6.06 -10.82 6.18
C LEU A 158 -5.13 -12.01 6.38
N HIS A 159 -5.57 -13.07 7.08
CA HIS A 159 -4.78 -14.28 7.29
C HIS A 159 -4.28 -14.88 5.96
N VAL A 160 -5.18 -15.08 5.00
CA VAL A 160 -4.82 -15.60 3.67
C VAL A 160 -3.78 -14.71 2.99
N SER A 161 -3.95 -13.39 3.04
CA SER A 161 -3.02 -12.43 2.43
C SER A 161 -1.65 -12.34 3.11
N LEU A 162 -1.52 -12.90 4.31
CA LEU A 162 -0.25 -13.00 5.04
C LEU A 162 0.40 -14.38 4.85
N GLU A 163 -0.39 -15.45 4.85
CA GLU A 163 0.09 -16.83 4.81
C GLU A 163 0.54 -17.24 3.41
N GLU A 164 -0.30 -17.06 2.38
CA GLU A 164 0.01 -17.51 1.02
C GLU A 164 1.32 -16.88 0.47
N PRO A 165 1.56 -15.57 0.61
CA PRO A 165 2.81 -14.96 0.17
C PRO A 165 3.95 -15.11 1.17
N GLU A 166 3.79 -15.83 2.28
CA GLU A 166 4.81 -15.99 3.33
C GLU A 166 5.32 -14.65 3.87
N VAL A 167 4.39 -13.77 4.24
CA VAL A 167 4.67 -12.39 4.68
C VAL A 167 5.45 -12.36 5.99
N GLN A 168 6.52 -11.58 6.01
CA GLN A 168 7.38 -11.39 7.18
C GLN A 168 7.20 -10.01 7.82
N GLY A 169 6.73 -9.02 7.07
CA GLY A 169 6.47 -7.67 7.54
C GLY A 169 5.11 -7.14 7.12
N LEU A 170 4.48 -6.36 7.97
CA LEU A 170 3.16 -5.77 7.76
C LEU A 170 3.20 -4.28 8.09
N PHE A 171 2.58 -3.45 7.24
CA PHE A 171 2.22 -2.08 7.57
C PHE A 171 0.70 -1.96 7.72
N THR A 172 0.25 -1.26 8.78
CA THR A 172 -1.16 -1.06 9.04
C THR A 172 -1.46 0.28 9.70
N ASN A 173 -2.72 0.70 9.71
CA ASN A 173 -3.16 1.83 10.54
C ASN A 173 -3.50 1.32 11.96
N ALA A 174 -3.36 2.18 12.97
CA ALA A 174 -3.70 1.86 14.36
C ALA A 174 -5.13 1.32 14.52
N ALA A 175 -6.08 1.85 13.73
CA ALA A 175 -7.48 1.39 13.73
C ALA A 175 -7.64 -0.10 13.29
N GLN A 176 -6.69 -0.65 12.54
CA GLN A 176 -6.72 -2.04 12.05
C GLN A 176 -5.97 -3.02 12.96
N LEU A 177 -5.23 -2.54 13.96
CA LEU A 177 -4.51 -3.40 14.90
C LEU A 177 -5.38 -4.46 15.59
N PRO A 178 -6.68 -4.21 15.93
CA PRO A 178 -7.55 -5.26 16.46
C PRO A 178 -7.81 -6.42 15.50
N VAL A 179 -7.74 -6.19 14.18
CA VAL A 179 -7.85 -7.26 13.18
C VAL A 179 -6.52 -8.01 13.07
N VAL A 180 -5.41 -7.28 13.06
CA VAL A 180 -4.05 -7.86 13.04
C VAL A 180 -3.82 -8.75 14.26
N GLU A 181 -4.21 -8.29 15.47
CA GLU A 181 -4.08 -9.06 16.72
C GLU A 181 -4.68 -10.47 16.62
N LYS A 182 -5.80 -10.61 15.92
CA LYS A 182 -6.49 -11.90 15.78
C LYS A 182 -5.76 -12.92 14.91
N VAL A 183 -4.88 -12.45 14.02
CA VAL A 183 -4.19 -13.32 13.04
C VAL A 183 -2.71 -13.55 13.35
N VAL A 184 -2.10 -12.76 14.23
CA VAL A 184 -0.66 -12.88 14.55
C VAL A 184 -0.29 -14.31 14.96
N ASP A 185 -1.08 -14.97 15.79
CA ASP A 185 -0.76 -16.32 16.29
C ASP A 185 -0.76 -17.38 15.17
N SER A 186 -1.60 -17.21 14.17
CA SER A 186 -1.73 -18.12 13.02
C SER A 186 -0.83 -17.78 11.84
N THR A 187 -0.01 -16.72 11.93
CA THR A 187 0.92 -16.28 10.88
C THR A 187 2.37 -16.29 11.41
N PRO A 188 3.01 -17.46 11.57
CA PRO A 188 4.27 -17.57 12.28
C PRO A 188 5.45 -16.86 11.61
N LEU A 189 5.40 -16.61 10.31
CA LEU A 189 6.46 -15.90 9.58
C LEU A 189 6.38 -14.38 9.75
N LEU A 190 5.22 -13.83 10.11
CA LEU A 190 5.05 -12.41 10.38
C LEU A 190 5.83 -12.02 11.65
N ARG A 191 6.88 -11.23 11.52
CA ARG A 191 7.77 -10.85 12.63
C ARG A 191 7.87 -9.34 12.85
N VAL A 192 7.62 -8.53 11.82
CA VAL A 192 7.66 -7.08 11.91
C VAL A 192 6.27 -6.51 11.62
N ILE A 193 5.73 -5.76 12.56
CA ILE A 193 4.47 -5.01 12.37
C ILE A 193 4.79 -3.53 12.56
N ILE A 194 4.58 -2.76 11.50
CA ILE A 194 4.72 -1.31 11.48
C ILE A 194 3.32 -0.71 11.50
N TYR A 195 3.05 0.20 12.41
CA TYR A 195 1.74 0.85 12.49
C TYR A 195 1.85 2.37 12.43
N ASP A 196 0.78 3.02 11.98
CA ASP A 196 0.65 4.47 11.85
C ASP A 196 -0.60 4.96 12.58
N GLY A 197 -0.45 6.02 13.35
CA GLY A 197 -1.51 6.63 14.16
C GLY A 197 -1.47 6.22 15.64
N GLU A 198 -2.35 6.83 16.43
CA GLU A 198 -2.48 6.54 17.85
C GLU A 198 -3.14 5.20 18.10
N ALA A 199 -2.52 4.34 18.88
CA ALA A 199 -2.96 2.98 19.16
C ALA A 199 -3.23 2.75 20.65
N ASP A 200 -4.19 1.89 20.95
CA ASP A 200 -4.46 1.44 22.32
C ASP A 200 -3.30 0.60 22.85
N GLU A 201 -2.75 1.00 24.01
CA GLU A 201 -1.62 0.32 24.64
C GLU A 201 -1.88 -1.15 24.95
N LYS A 202 -3.13 -1.53 25.28
CA LYS A 202 -3.47 -2.94 25.56
C LYS A 202 -3.35 -3.81 24.30
N ILE A 203 -3.75 -3.27 23.14
CA ILE A 203 -3.62 -3.98 21.87
C ILE A 203 -2.14 -4.09 21.50
N LEU A 204 -1.36 -3.03 21.67
CA LEU A 204 0.09 -3.08 21.43
C LEU A 204 0.78 -4.12 22.31
N GLN A 205 0.47 -4.15 23.62
CA GLN A 205 1.00 -5.14 24.55
C GLN A 205 0.61 -6.57 24.16
N SER A 206 -0.66 -6.80 23.76
CA SER A 206 -1.14 -8.11 23.32
C SER A 206 -0.38 -8.58 22.08
N ILE A 207 -0.27 -7.75 21.05
CA ILE A 207 0.48 -8.09 19.83
C ILE A 207 1.96 -8.32 20.14
N GLN A 208 2.56 -7.52 20.99
CA GLN A 208 3.95 -7.67 21.40
C GLN A 208 4.21 -9.02 22.11
N GLN A 209 3.28 -9.44 22.98
CA GLN A 209 3.33 -10.77 23.62
C GLN A 209 3.26 -11.90 22.59
N LYS A 210 2.35 -11.81 21.62
CA LYS A 210 2.20 -12.80 20.53
C LYS A 210 3.43 -12.88 19.60
N LEU A 211 4.18 -11.79 19.47
CA LEU A 211 5.43 -11.77 18.72
C LEU A 211 6.64 -12.32 19.50
N GLN A 212 6.51 -12.54 20.82
CA GLN A 212 7.62 -13.06 21.64
C GLN A 212 8.15 -14.39 21.12
N GLY A 213 9.47 -14.52 21.12
CA GLY A 213 10.16 -15.72 20.64
C GLY A 213 10.38 -15.78 19.12
N ARG A 214 9.81 -14.87 18.32
CA ARG A 214 10.14 -14.75 16.90
C ARG A 214 11.47 -14.02 16.74
N SER A 215 12.30 -14.51 15.82
CA SER A 215 13.59 -13.87 15.52
C SER A 215 13.37 -12.48 14.92
N ASN A 216 14.10 -11.48 15.43
CA ASN A 216 14.06 -10.10 14.95
C ASN A 216 12.62 -9.51 14.93
N ALA A 217 11.81 -9.90 15.94
CA ALA A 217 10.44 -9.41 16.06
C ALA A 217 10.41 -7.93 16.45
N ALA A 218 9.53 -7.18 15.81
CA ALA A 218 9.30 -5.77 16.11
C ALA A 218 7.83 -5.39 15.94
N LEU A 219 7.29 -4.68 16.91
CA LEU A 219 6.05 -3.88 16.79
C LEU A 219 6.48 -2.42 16.94
N ILE A 220 6.40 -1.64 15.88
CA ILE A 220 7.07 -0.34 15.81
C ILE A 220 6.20 0.70 15.10
N HIS A 221 6.19 1.93 15.60
CA HIS A 221 5.50 3.05 14.98
C HIS A 221 6.23 3.52 13.69
N PHE A 222 5.47 3.99 12.71
CA PHE A 222 5.98 4.52 11.44
C PHE A 222 7.11 5.56 11.63
N ASP A 223 6.92 6.50 12.56
CA ASP A 223 7.91 7.55 12.82
C ASP A 223 9.24 7.01 13.38
N GLU A 224 9.20 5.92 14.16
CA GLU A 224 10.42 5.30 14.66
C GLU A 224 11.18 4.58 13.53
N VAL A 225 10.47 3.97 12.57
CA VAL A 225 11.11 3.43 11.36
C VAL A 225 11.79 4.56 10.57
N MET A 226 11.10 5.70 10.41
CA MET A 226 11.68 6.90 9.80
C MET A 226 12.94 7.38 10.54
N LYS A 227 12.93 7.35 11.87
CA LYS A 227 14.05 7.74 12.72
C LYS A 227 15.25 6.81 12.57
N LEU A 228 15.02 5.48 12.54
CA LEU A 228 16.07 4.49 12.24
C LEU A 228 16.74 4.79 10.89
N GLY A 229 15.96 5.03 9.86
CA GLY A 229 16.49 5.31 8.53
C GLY A 229 17.19 6.66 8.39
N ARG A 230 16.87 7.66 9.23
CA ARG A 230 17.65 8.90 9.31
C ARG A 230 19.03 8.70 9.91
N GLN A 231 19.16 7.73 10.83
CA GLN A 231 20.42 7.43 11.51
C GLN A 231 21.37 6.58 10.64
N THR A 232 20.80 5.67 9.84
CA THR A 232 21.59 4.71 9.05
C THR A 232 21.01 4.61 7.63
N LYS A 233 21.69 5.24 6.67
CA LYS A 233 21.30 5.16 5.25
C LYS A 233 21.69 3.82 4.65
N THR A 234 20.82 3.28 3.82
CA THR A 234 21.09 2.09 3.01
C THR A 234 21.01 2.40 1.53
N GLU A 235 21.82 1.71 0.74
CA GLU A 235 21.76 1.80 -0.71
C GLU A 235 20.47 1.11 -1.24
N PRO A 236 19.91 1.56 -2.37
CA PRO A 236 18.83 0.86 -3.05
C PRO A 236 19.24 -0.55 -3.45
N ALA A 237 18.31 -1.50 -3.36
CA ALA A 237 18.55 -2.85 -3.84
C ALA A 237 18.73 -2.88 -5.36
N LYS A 238 19.56 -3.81 -5.84
CA LYS A 238 19.71 -4.07 -7.27
C LYS A 238 18.61 -5.03 -7.71
N VAL A 239 17.61 -4.48 -8.40
CA VAL A 239 16.45 -5.22 -8.92
C VAL A 239 16.43 -5.21 -10.44
N SER A 240 15.75 -6.16 -11.03
CA SER A 240 15.58 -6.32 -12.47
C SER A 240 14.09 -6.36 -12.84
N GLY A 241 13.77 -6.20 -14.12
CA GLY A 241 12.40 -6.34 -14.60
C GLY A 241 11.79 -7.76 -14.49
N LYS A 242 12.55 -8.73 -13.99
CA LYS A 242 12.08 -10.11 -13.74
C LYS A 242 11.70 -10.34 -12.27
N ASP A 243 12.10 -9.44 -11.38
CA ASP A 243 11.77 -9.55 -9.97
C ASP A 243 10.32 -9.14 -9.73
N VAL A 244 9.63 -9.86 -8.86
CA VAL A 244 8.23 -9.58 -8.53
C VAL A 244 8.17 -8.30 -7.70
N ALA A 245 7.43 -7.30 -8.17
CA ALA A 245 7.29 -6.02 -7.49
C ALA A 245 6.12 -6.03 -6.49
N CYS A 246 4.98 -6.59 -6.89
CA CYS A 246 3.81 -6.70 -6.01
C CYS A 246 2.93 -7.89 -6.38
N ILE A 247 2.14 -8.35 -5.40
CA ILE A 247 1.11 -9.36 -5.50
C ILE A 247 -0.22 -8.69 -5.18
N MET A 248 -1.21 -8.80 -6.08
CA MET A 248 -2.55 -8.26 -5.87
C MET A 248 -3.58 -9.37 -5.99
N TYR A 249 -4.42 -9.49 -4.97
CA TYR A 249 -5.55 -10.41 -4.98
C TYR A 249 -6.75 -9.80 -5.72
N THR A 250 -7.49 -10.65 -6.42
CA THR A 250 -8.69 -10.29 -7.19
C THR A 250 -9.91 -11.07 -6.70
#